data_87d1c195ea1bfd10922381800b864ec2
#
_entry.id   87d1c195ea1bfd10922381800b864ec2
#
_cell.length_a   1.000
_cell.length_b   1.000
_cell.length_c   1.000
_cell.angle_alpha   90.00
_cell.angle_beta   90.00
_cell.angle_gamma   90.00
#
_symmetry.space_group_name_H-M   'P 1'
#
loop_
_entity.id
_entity.type
_entity.pdbx_description
1 polymer ?
#
loop_
_entity_poly.entity_id
_entity_poly.type
_entity_poly.pdbx_seq_one_letter_code
_entity_poly.pdbx_strand_id
1 'polypeptide(L)'
;MCIRDSHKRNRSLHLKATKQALYYGIFRLNFFEVFVATTADIRNNAVIIFKSKRMKVIEFQHVKPGKGGAFVRTKLKDIQSGKIIDHTFNSGAKVEFIRVEAKEMQYLYLDGESYVFMNNDNYEQLMVSKDVISKNKNYLIAGMNIDILFDGDEILDVRLPAHVVLNVDSTEPGFKGNTATGASKPATVETGYELNVPLFINENDKIKIDTRSGEYVERAKNN
;
A
#
# COMPACT_ATOMS: atom_id res chain seq x y z
N MET A 1 -41.43 56.95 18.36
CA MET A 1 -40.79 56.51 19.59
C MET A 1 -40.91 55.02 19.69
N CYS A 2 -39.79 54.38 19.73
CA CYS A 2 -39.36 53.02 19.92
C CYS A 2 -39.41 52.06 18.76
N ILE A 3 -38.28 52.01 18.14
CA ILE A 3 -37.70 50.90 17.38
C ILE A 3 -37.07 49.94 18.36
N ARG A 4 -37.34 48.64 18.25
CA ARG A 4 -36.62 47.43 18.71
C ARG A 4 -37.61 46.27 18.61
N ASP A 5 -37.33 45.25 17.87
CA ASP A 5 -36.51 44.09 17.91
C ASP A 5 -36.81 43.15 16.74
N SER A 6 -35.94 43.10 15.76
CA SER A 6 -36.01 42.13 14.66
C SER A 6 -34.74 41.29 14.53
N HIS A 7 -34.10 40.91 15.66
CA HIS A 7 -32.83 40.17 15.59
C HIS A 7 -32.75 38.86 16.38
N LYS A 8 -33.89 38.24 16.72
CA LYS A 8 -33.90 36.98 17.50
C LYS A 8 -34.57 35.77 16.84
N ARG A 9 -34.81 35.76 15.53
CA ARG A 9 -35.52 34.61 14.88
C ARG A 9 -34.69 33.73 13.98
N ASN A 10 -33.38 33.92 13.85
CA ASN A 10 -32.56 33.13 12.96
C ASN A 10 -31.51 32.17 13.61
N ARG A 11 -31.56 32.01 14.94
CA ARG A 11 -30.66 31.06 15.63
C ARG A 11 -31.31 29.72 16.08
N SER A 12 -32.64 29.58 15.94
CA SER A 12 -33.32 28.37 16.40
C SER A 12 -33.57 27.30 15.30
N LEU A 13 -33.33 27.62 14.04
CA LEU A 13 -33.54 26.68 12.93
C LEU A 13 -32.29 25.84 12.61
N HIS A 14 -31.10 26.28 12.99
CA HIS A 14 -29.87 25.48 12.77
C HIS A 14 -29.58 24.42 13.85
N LEU A 15 -30.21 24.51 15.03
CA LEU A 15 -30.02 23.55 16.11
C LEU A 15 -31.03 22.39 16.12
N LYS A 16 -32.08 22.44 15.30
CA LYS A 16 -33.05 21.33 15.18
C LYS A 16 -32.70 20.29 14.12
N ALA A 17 -31.86 20.62 13.15
CA ALA A 17 -31.41 19.69 12.12
C ALA A 17 -30.34 18.70 12.61
N THR A 18 -29.61 19.03 13.66
CA THR A 18 -28.52 18.19 14.21
C THR A 18 -28.98 17.15 15.24
N LYS A 19 -30.20 17.25 15.77
CA LYS A 19 -30.73 16.28 16.74
C LYS A 19 -31.62 15.17 16.14
N GLN A 20 -32.04 15.30 14.89
CA GLN A 20 -32.89 14.30 14.23
C GLN A 20 -32.09 13.26 13.41
N ALA A 21 -30.81 13.48 13.24
CA ALA A 21 -29.88 12.52 12.59
C ALA A 21 -29.35 11.41 13.54
N LEU A 22 -29.70 11.48 14.82
CA LEU A 22 -29.20 10.55 15.85
C LEU A 22 -30.17 9.38 16.14
N TYR A 23 -31.31 9.28 15.46
CA TYR A 23 -32.33 8.25 15.76
C TYR A 23 -32.58 7.21 14.67
N TYR A 24 -31.90 7.30 13.53
CA TYR A 24 -31.90 6.20 12.55
C TYR A 24 -30.49 5.64 12.45
N GLY A 25 -30.29 4.57 13.21
CA GLY A 25 -29.09 3.78 13.15
C GLY A 25 -28.87 3.23 11.74
N ILE A 26 -27.56 3.07 11.42
CA ILE A 26 -27.04 2.24 10.34
C ILE A 26 -27.19 2.85 8.93
N PHE A 27 -26.41 3.90 8.69
CA PHE A 27 -25.63 4.04 7.47
C PHE A 27 -24.37 4.82 7.86
N ARG A 28 -23.30 4.09 8.23
CA ARG A 28 -21.95 4.65 8.24
C ARG A 28 -21.66 5.02 6.79
N LEU A 29 -22.01 6.24 6.41
CA LEU A 29 -21.38 6.87 5.26
C LEU A 29 -19.89 6.98 5.62
N ASN A 30 -19.11 6.04 5.13
CA ASN A 30 -17.66 6.19 5.08
C ASN A 30 -17.40 7.48 4.31
N PHE A 31 -17.20 8.58 5.02
CA PHE A 31 -16.75 9.83 4.45
C PHE A 31 -15.29 9.60 4.05
N PHE A 32 -15.10 9.10 2.83
CA PHE A 32 -13.79 9.10 2.21
C PHE A 32 -13.33 10.56 2.11
N GLU A 33 -12.17 10.87 2.63
CA GLU A 33 -11.55 12.16 2.34
C GLU A 33 -11.10 12.17 0.88
N VAL A 34 -12.07 12.31 -0.03
CA VAL A 34 -11.83 12.47 -1.46
C VAL A 34 -11.58 13.93 -1.75
N PHE A 35 -10.45 14.25 -2.33
CA PHE A 35 -10.19 15.58 -2.84
C PHE A 35 -10.09 15.56 -4.37
N VAL A 36 -10.65 16.57 -5.00
CA VAL A 36 -10.62 16.72 -6.45
C VAL A 36 -9.41 17.55 -6.82
N ALA A 37 -8.52 16.96 -7.59
CA ALA A 37 -7.35 17.61 -8.16
C ALA A 37 -7.32 17.39 -9.68
N THR A 38 -6.19 17.57 -10.32
CA THR A 38 -6.05 17.42 -11.76
C THR A 38 -5.09 16.29 -12.12
N THR A 39 -5.06 15.93 -13.38
CA THR A 39 -4.07 14.96 -13.89
C THR A 39 -2.61 15.39 -13.68
N ALA A 40 -2.35 16.68 -13.39
CA ALA A 40 -1.00 17.14 -13.04
C ALA A 40 -0.53 16.60 -11.68
N ASP A 41 -1.46 16.21 -10.82
CA ASP A 41 -1.20 15.72 -9.46
C ASP A 41 -1.03 14.20 -9.40
N ILE A 42 -1.22 13.50 -10.55
CA ILE A 42 -1.02 12.06 -10.64
C ILE A 42 0.45 11.72 -10.34
N ARG A 43 0.65 10.78 -9.41
CA ARG A 43 1.96 10.24 -9.00
C ARG A 43 1.86 8.73 -8.87
N ASN A 44 3.01 8.05 -8.93
CA ASN A 44 3.08 6.63 -8.63
C ASN A 44 2.62 6.37 -7.18
N ASN A 45 1.86 5.30 -7.01
CA ASN A 45 1.22 4.89 -5.76
C ASN A 45 0.08 5.80 -5.26
N ALA A 46 -0.30 6.87 -5.99
CA ALA A 46 -1.52 7.60 -5.68
C ALA A 46 -2.74 6.68 -5.83
N VAL A 47 -3.73 6.87 -4.96
CA VAL A 47 -5.01 6.17 -5.07
C VAL A 47 -6.05 7.15 -5.57
N ILE A 48 -6.75 6.76 -6.64
CA ILE A 48 -7.78 7.56 -7.29
C ILE A 48 -9.08 6.77 -7.39
N ILE A 49 -10.20 7.49 -7.46
CA ILE A 49 -11.50 6.90 -7.84
C ILE A 49 -11.63 6.95 -9.36
N PHE A 50 -11.74 5.79 -9.96
CA PHE A 50 -11.97 5.66 -11.40
C PHE A 50 -13.09 4.66 -11.66
N LYS A 51 -14.17 5.10 -12.30
CA LYS A 51 -15.39 4.30 -12.56
C LYS A 51 -15.95 3.66 -11.27
N SER A 52 -16.04 4.46 -10.22
CA SER A 52 -16.52 4.04 -8.88
C SER A 52 -15.68 2.96 -8.21
N LYS A 53 -14.42 2.79 -8.63
CA LYS A 53 -13.47 1.84 -8.05
C LYS A 53 -12.23 2.56 -7.55
N ARG A 54 -11.64 2.03 -6.48
CA ARG A 54 -10.36 2.48 -5.96
C ARG A 54 -9.24 1.89 -6.79
N MET A 55 -8.50 2.75 -7.47
CA MET A 55 -7.42 2.36 -8.37
C MET A 55 -6.10 2.96 -7.88
N LYS A 56 -5.09 2.11 -7.72
CA LYS A 56 -3.71 2.54 -7.43
C LYS A 56 -2.99 2.82 -8.75
N VAL A 57 -2.37 3.98 -8.87
CA VAL A 57 -1.53 4.34 -10.01
C VAL A 57 -0.20 3.59 -9.90
N ILE A 58 0.04 2.64 -10.81
CA ILE A 58 1.32 1.89 -10.88
C ILE A 58 2.35 2.71 -11.66
N GLU A 59 1.92 3.25 -12.80
CA GLU A 59 2.78 3.98 -13.73
C GLU A 59 2.00 5.13 -14.35
N PHE A 60 2.67 6.25 -14.61
CA PHE A 60 2.11 7.36 -15.34
C PHE A 60 3.14 8.03 -16.25
N GLN A 61 2.68 8.57 -17.35
CA GLN A 61 3.51 9.30 -18.31
C GLN A 61 2.77 10.51 -18.85
N HIS A 62 3.33 11.70 -18.64
CA HIS A 62 2.85 12.92 -19.29
C HIS A 62 3.36 12.98 -20.73
N VAL A 63 2.44 13.10 -21.68
CA VAL A 63 2.75 13.17 -23.10
C VAL A 63 2.29 14.52 -23.65
N LYS A 64 3.20 15.26 -24.24
CA LYS A 64 2.93 16.51 -24.97
C LYS A 64 3.25 16.25 -26.44
N PRO A 65 2.29 15.84 -27.27
CA PRO A 65 2.51 15.65 -28.69
C PRO A 65 2.76 16.99 -29.39
N GLY A 66 3.55 17.01 -30.45
CA GLY A 66 3.79 18.23 -31.22
C GLY A 66 2.55 18.82 -31.91
N LYS A 67 1.52 17.98 -32.17
CA LYS A 67 0.19 18.35 -32.63
C LYS A 67 -0.85 17.66 -31.79
N GLY A 68 -1.88 18.39 -31.31
CA GLY A 68 -2.96 17.88 -30.44
C GLY A 68 -2.81 18.25 -28.97
N GLY A 69 -3.80 17.90 -28.17
CA GLY A 69 -3.83 18.16 -26.72
C GLY A 69 -2.86 17.25 -25.94
N ALA A 70 -2.27 17.77 -24.88
CA ALA A 70 -1.48 16.98 -23.95
C ALA A 70 -2.37 15.96 -23.21
N PHE A 71 -1.81 14.82 -22.85
CA PHE A 71 -2.52 13.77 -22.12
C PHE A 71 -1.59 13.04 -21.14
N VAL A 72 -2.20 12.30 -20.22
CA VAL A 72 -1.48 11.48 -19.23
C VAL A 72 -1.90 10.02 -19.44
N ARG A 73 -0.95 9.20 -19.83
CA ARG A 73 -1.14 7.72 -19.84
C ARG A 73 -0.93 7.20 -18.45
N THR A 74 -1.80 6.32 -17.99
CA THR A 74 -1.70 5.72 -16.67
C THR A 74 -1.94 4.22 -16.75
N LYS A 75 -1.21 3.49 -15.92
CA LYS A 75 -1.47 2.08 -15.62
C LYS A 75 -2.07 2.01 -14.21
N LEU A 76 -3.30 1.58 -14.12
CA LEU A 76 -4.10 1.58 -12.90
C LEU A 76 -4.34 0.16 -12.43
N LYS A 77 -4.11 -0.13 -11.15
CA LYS A 77 -4.42 -1.41 -10.51
C LYS A 77 -5.63 -1.24 -9.60
N ASP A 78 -6.65 -2.02 -9.83
CA ASP A 78 -7.81 -2.14 -8.93
C ASP A 78 -7.34 -2.75 -7.61
N ILE A 79 -7.57 -2.05 -6.50
CA ILE A 79 -7.09 -2.47 -5.17
C ILE A 79 -7.80 -3.76 -4.72
N GLN A 80 -9.10 -3.91 -5.03
CA GLN A 80 -9.87 -5.07 -4.61
C GLN A 80 -9.60 -6.31 -5.45
N SER A 81 -9.66 -6.17 -6.80
CA SER A 81 -9.52 -7.32 -7.70
C SER A 81 -8.10 -7.58 -8.17
N GLY A 82 -7.16 -6.65 -7.91
CA GLY A 82 -5.79 -6.72 -8.40
C GLY A 82 -5.64 -6.52 -9.92
N LYS A 83 -6.75 -6.34 -10.66
CA LYS A 83 -6.76 -6.19 -12.12
C LYS A 83 -6.07 -4.89 -12.54
N ILE A 84 -5.20 -5.00 -13.54
CA ILE A 84 -4.49 -3.84 -14.11
C ILE A 84 -5.18 -3.42 -15.40
N ILE A 85 -5.37 -2.11 -15.57
CA ILE A 85 -5.91 -1.49 -16.76
C ILE A 85 -5.06 -0.30 -17.19
N ASP A 86 -4.96 -0.08 -18.50
CA ASP A 86 -4.38 1.13 -19.06
C ASP A 86 -5.48 2.15 -19.30
N HIS A 87 -5.25 3.40 -18.91
CA HIS A 87 -6.17 4.51 -19.16
C HIS A 87 -5.41 5.79 -19.49
N THR A 88 -5.98 6.58 -20.40
CA THR A 88 -5.41 7.87 -20.81
C THR A 88 -6.36 8.98 -20.42
N PHE A 89 -5.89 9.88 -19.58
CA PHE A 89 -6.60 11.09 -19.18
C PHE A 89 -6.17 12.27 -20.07
N ASN A 90 -7.09 13.14 -20.42
CA ASN A 90 -6.74 14.43 -21.00
C ASN A 90 -6.00 15.28 -19.95
N SER A 91 -4.98 16.03 -20.37
CA SER A 91 -4.26 16.93 -19.47
C SER A 91 -5.21 17.98 -18.88
N GLY A 92 -5.12 18.18 -17.55
CA GLY A 92 -6.01 19.08 -16.83
C GLY A 92 -7.38 18.50 -16.49
N ALA A 93 -7.68 17.24 -16.85
CA ALA A 93 -8.92 16.60 -16.40
C ALA A 93 -8.96 16.50 -14.87
N LYS A 94 -10.15 16.66 -14.31
CA LYS A 94 -10.40 16.47 -12.87
C LYS A 94 -10.31 14.99 -12.52
N VAL A 95 -9.60 14.68 -11.44
CA VAL A 95 -9.42 13.33 -10.89
C VAL A 95 -9.72 13.39 -9.41
N GLU A 96 -10.47 12.42 -8.93
CA GLU A 96 -10.78 12.27 -7.51
C GLU A 96 -9.68 11.40 -6.86
N PHE A 97 -8.97 11.97 -5.90
CA PHE A 97 -7.93 11.29 -5.14
C PHE A 97 -8.45 10.89 -3.77
N ILE A 98 -8.01 9.76 -3.30
CA ILE A 98 -8.20 9.31 -1.91
C ILE A 98 -6.97 9.71 -1.11
N ARG A 99 -7.19 10.30 0.05
CA ARG A 99 -6.11 10.58 1.00
C ARG A 99 -5.72 9.29 1.71
N VAL A 100 -4.53 8.81 1.41
CA VAL A 100 -3.97 7.60 2.01
C VAL A 100 -3.08 8.00 3.16
N GLU A 101 -3.37 7.49 4.36
CA GLU A 101 -2.51 7.60 5.53
C GLU A 101 -1.63 6.36 5.65
N ALA A 102 -0.32 6.56 5.85
CA ALA A 102 0.59 5.48 6.18
C ALA A 102 0.87 5.48 7.68
N LYS A 103 0.65 4.36 8.34
CA LYS A 103 1.00 4.17 9.75
C LYS A 103 2.06 3.08 9.84
N GLU A 104 3.16 3.38 10.53
CA GLU A 104 4.19 2.38 10.81
C GLU A 104 3.71 1.45 11.91
N MET A 105 3.74 0.16 11.61
CA MET A 105 3.31 -0.89 12.54
C MET A 105 4.31 -2.03 12.55
N GLN A 106 4.46 -2.67 13.70
CA GLN A 106 5.33 -3.83 13.88
C GLN A 106 4.54 -5.12 13.65
N TYR A 107 5.04 -5.99 12.78
CA TYR A 107 4.50 -7.32 12.63
C TYR A 107 4.84 -8.19 13.86
N LEU A 108 3.84 -8.83 14.45
CA LEU A 108 4.00 -9.69 15.62
C LEU A 108 4.00 -11.17 15.23
N TYR A 109 2.88 -11.67 14.76
CA TYR A 109 2.68 -13.09 14.43
C TYR A 109 1.49 -13.31 13.50
N LEU A 110 1.37 -14.55 13.02
CA LEU A 110 0.22 -15.02 12.24
C LEU A 110 -0.76 -15.72 13.20
N ASP A 111 -2.01 -15.27 13.22
CA ASP A 111 -3.12 -15.89 13.93
C ASP A 111 -4.16 -16.42 12.94
N GLY A 112 -4.17 -17.72 12.72
CA GLY A 112 -5.05 -18.36 11.75
C GLY A 112 -4.92 -17.78 10.33
N GLU A 113 -5.93 -17.03 9.89
CA GLU A 113 -5.97 -16.39 8.57
C GLU A 113 -5.60 -14.91 8.60
N SER A 114 -5.15 -14.38 9.74
CA SER A 114 -4.83 -12.97 9.92
C SER A 114 -3.42 -12.76 10.42
N TYR A 115 -2.76 -11.74 9.88
CA TYR A 115 -1.48 -11.24 10.38
C TYR A 115 -1.74 -10.17 11.42
N VAL A 116 -1.11 -10.31 12.59
CA VAL A 116 -1.28 -9.37 13.70
C VAL A 116 -0.14 -8.35 13.68
N PHE A 117 -0.50 -7.09 13.66
CA PHE A 117 0.42 -5.95 13.72
C PHE A 117 0.13 -5.12 14.95
N MET A 118 1.13 -4.46 15.48
CA MET A 118 1.03 -3.56 16.62
C MET A 118 1.48 -2.17 16.20
N ASN A 119 0.69 -1.17 16.53
CA ASN A 119 1.07 0.23 16.37
C ASN A 119 2.13 0.58 17.42
N ASN A 120 3.26 1.15 16.98
CA ASN A 120 4.38 1.48 17.87
C ASN A 120 4.10 2.66 18.80
N ASP A 121 3.09 3.50 18.50
CA ASP A 121 2.77 4.69 19.29
C ASP A 121 1.81 4.40 20.44
N ASN A 122 0.75 3.62 20.17
CA ASN A 122 -0.34 3.36 21.14
C ASN A 122 -0.50 1.89 21.53
N TYR A 123 0.34 0.99 20.97
CA TYR A 123 0.34 -0.46 21.22
C TYR A 123 -0.98 -1.18 20.87
N GLU A 124 -1.86 -0.54 20.12
CA GLU A 124 -3.06 -1.19 19.60
C GLU A 124 -2.70 -2.24 18.57
N GLN A 125 -3.39 -3.39 18.67
CA GLN A 125 -3.21 -4.48 17.72
C GLN A 125 -4.23 -4.39 16.60
N LEU A 126 -3.76 -4.66 15.38
CA LEU A 126 -4.54 -4.67 14.16
C LEU A 126 -4.40 -6.02 13.47
N MET A 127 -5.54 -6.63 13.13
CA MET A 127 -5.57 -7.86 12.35
C MET A 127 -5.75 -7.54 10.86
N VAL A 128 -4.82 -8.03 10.04
CA VAL A 128 -4.84 -7.85 8.58
C VAL A 128 -5.01 -9.21 7.92
N SER A 129 -5.99 -9.35 7.05
CA SER A 129 -6.26 -10.62 6.36
C SER A 129 -5.12 -11.02 5.41
N LYS A 130 -4.96 -12.33 5.18
CA LYS A 130 -3.97 -12.88 4.23
C LYS A 130 -4.11 -12.30 2.82
N ASP A 131 -5.34 -11.97 2.40
CA ASP A 131 -5.61 -11.43 1.06
C ASP A 131 -4.96 -10.06 0.86
N VAL A 132 -4.99 -9.18 1.88
CA VAL A 132 -4.34 -7.87 1.84
C VAL A 132 -2.82 -8.02 1.85
N ILE A 133 -2.29 -8.93 2.67
CA ILE A 133 -0.84 -9.20 2.75
C ILE A 133 -0.31 -9.78 1.44
N SER A 134 -1.05 -10.72 0.81
CA SER A 134 -0.72 -11.32 -0.49
C SER A 134 0.76 -11.77 -0.59
N LYS A 135 1.51 -11.21 -1.55
CA LYS A 135 2.93 -11.56 -1.76
C LYS A 135 3.87 -11.11 -0.64
N ASN A 136 3.46 -10.13 0.13
CA ASN A 136 4.28 -9.57 1.21
C ASN A 136 4.57 -10.60 2.31
N LYS A 137 3.73 -11.63 2.45
CA LYS A 137 3.92 -12.73 3.41
C LYS A 137 5.30 -13.39 3.34
N ASN A 138 5.89 -13.44 2.14
CA ASN A 138 7.17 -14.09 1.87
C ASN A 138 8.36 -13.39 2.55
N TYR A 139 8.15 -12.17 3.03
CA TYR A 139 9.22 -11.32 3.56
C TYR A 139 8.96 -10.87 5.00
N LEU A 140 7.81 -11.25 5.60
CA LEU A 140 7.45 -10.86 6.96
C LEU A 140 8.15 -11.73 7.99
N ILE A 141 8.93 -11.10 8.85
CA ILE A 141 9.50 -11.72 10.06
C ILE A 141 9.01 -10.97 11.30
N ALA A 142 8.80 -11.70 12.40
CA ALA A 142 8.35 -11.10 13.65
C ALA A 142 9.28 -9.98 14.11
N GLY A 143 8.70 -8.88 14.58
CA GLY A 143 9.42 -7.68 14.97
C GLY A 143 9.72 -6.69 13.83
N MET A 144 9.41 -7.01 12.59
CA MET A 144 9.63 -6.11 11.46
C MET A 144 8.65 -4.94 11.47
N ASN A 145 9.15 -3.72 11.26
CA ASN A 145 8.33 -2.54 11.03
C ASN A 145 7.97 -2.42 9.54
N ILE A 146 6.70 -2.14 9.29
CA ILE A 146 6.13 -1.96 7.95
C ILE A 146 5.13 -0.79 7.95
N ASP A 147 4.85 -0.25 6.77
CA ASP A 147 3.79 0.73 6.60
C ASP A 147 2.47 0.06 6.22
N ILE A 148 1.42 0.28 6.99
CA ILE A 148 0.06 -0.07 6.61
C ILE A 148 -0.64 1.19 6.08
N LEU A 149 -1.22 1.08 4.90
CA LEU A 149 -1.88 2.18 4.21
C LEU A 149 -3.37 2.13 4.48
N PHE A 150 -3.91 3.23 4.97
CA PHE A 150 -5.31 3.38 5.34
C PHE A 150 -6.04 4.40 4.46
N ASP A 151 -7.34 4.16 4.27
CA ASP A 151 -8.34 5.12 3.83
C ASP A 151 -9.36 5.26 4.96
N GLY A 152 -9.18 6.27 5.81
CA GLY A 152 -9.91 6.34 7.08
C GLY A 152 -9.61 5.14 7.97
N ASP A 153 -10.62 4.30 8.22
CA ASP A 153 -10.48 3.08 9.04
C ASP A 153 -10.21 1.82 8.20
N GLU A 154 -10.24 1.92 6.87
CA GLU A 154 -10.11 0.77 5.98
C GLU A 154 -8.65 0.56 5.56
N ILE A 155 -8.16 -0.68 5.65
CA ILE A 155 -6.82 -1.05 5.21
C ILE A 155 -6.84 -1.20 3.69
N LEU A 156 -6.00 -0.42 2.99
CA LEU A 156 -5.88 -0.47 1.54
C LEU A 156 -4.77 -1.40 1.07
N ASP A 157 -3.62 -1.34 1.71
CA ASP A 157 -2.43 -2.04 1.26
C ASP A 157 -1.40 -2.11 2.39
N VAL A 158 -0.44 -3.01 2.25
CA VAL A 158 0.72 -3.15 3.14
C VAL A 158 1.99 -2.90 2.34
N ARG A 159 2.84 -2.02 2.83
CA ARG A 159 4.10 -1.66 2.19
C ARG A 159 5.26 -2.12 3.03
N LEU A 160 6.06 -3.00 2.45
CA LEU A 160 7.33 -3.44 3.02
C LEU A 160 8.46 -2.44 2.72
N PRO A 161 9.54 -2.44 3.52
CA PRO A 161 10.80 -1.83 3.11
C PRO A 161 11.25 -2.32 1.74
N ALA A 162 11.98 -1.51 0.98
CA ALA A 162 12.46 -1.90 -0.35
C ALA A 162 13.35 -3.14 -0.33
N HIS A 163 14.04 -3.35 0.78
CA HIS A 163 14.91 -4.48 1.01
C HIS A 163 14.64 -5.08 2.38
N VAL A 164 14.76 -6.40 2.47
CA VAL A 164 14.70 -7.15 3.73
C VAL A 164 15.93 -8.03 3.85
N VAL A 165 16.34 -8.30 5.09
CA VAL A 165 17.44 -9.22 5.37
C VAL A 165 16.84 -10.47 6.00
N LEU A 166 17.02 -11.61 5.34
CA LEU A 166 16.52 -12.92 5.79
C LEU A 166 17.66 -13.93 5.90
N ASN A 167 17.51 -14.88 6.84
CA ASN A 167 18.43 -16.00 6.96
C ASN A 167 18.12 -17.07 5.91
N VAL A 168 19.16 -17.67 5.33
CA VAL A 168 19.02 -18.83 4.47
C VAL A 168 18.85 -20.06 5.37
N ASP A 169 17.69 -20.71 5.26
CA ASP A 169 17.34 -21.92 6.01
C ASP A 169 17.96 -23.16 5.36
N SER A 170 17.83 -23.28 4.02
CA SER A 170 18.39 -24.39 3.28
C SER A 170 18.83 -23.98 1.88
N THR A 171 19.88 -24.63 1.38
CA THR A 171 20.37 -24.47 0.01
C THR A 171 21.17 -25.65 -0.44
N GLU A 172 21.17 -25.94 -1.74
CA GLU A 172 22.00 -27.01 -2.29
C GLU A 172 23.50 -26.67 -2.22
N PRO A 173 24.40 -27.69 -2.10
CA PRO A 173 25.82 -27.46 -2.22
C PRO A 173 26.16 -26.86 -3.60
N GLY A 174 26.97 -25.80 -3.60
CA GLY A 174 27.44 -25.18 -4.86
C GLY A 174 28.46 -26.05 -5.57
N PHE A 175 28.05 -26.86 -6.51
CA PHE A 175 28.98 -27.62 -7.33
C PHE A 175 29.59 -26.71 -8.43
N LYS A 176 30.93 -26.61 -8.44
CA LYS A 176 31.68 -25.97 -9.53
C LYS A 176 31.70 -26.88 -10.74
N GLY A 177 30.58 -26.99 -11.45
CA GLY A 177 30.51 -27.69 -12.73
C GLY A 177 30.26 -26.65 -13.83
N ASN A 178 31.20 -26.48 -14.72
CA ASN A 178 31.17 -25.61 -15.90
C ASN A 178 30.85 -24.11 -15.56
N THR A 179 31.91 -23.34 -15.42
CA THR A 179 31.94 -21.93 -15.03
C THR A 179 31.37 -21.00 -16.12
N ALA A 180 30.05 -20.93 -16.24
CA ALA A 180 29.43 -19.75 -16.80
C ALA A 180 29.40 -18.68 -15.69
N THR A 181 29.92 -17.51 -15.95
CA THR A 181 29.83 -16.32 -15.11
C THR A 181 28.34 -16.08 -14.78
N GLY A 182 27.97 -16.18 -13.48
CA GLY A 182 26.58 -15.97 -13.04
C GLY A 182 25.79 -17.22 -12.67
N ALA A 183 26.45 -18.36 -12.40
CA ALA A 183 25.77 -19.55 -11.92
C ALA A 183 25.08 -19.26 -10.56
N SER A 184 23.79 -19.60 -10.48
CA SER A 184 22.96 -19.50 -9.30
C SER A 184 22.43 -20.85 -8.88
N LYS A 185 22.01 -20.97 -7.63
CA LYS A 185 21.38 -22.16 -7.04
C LYS A 185 20.13 -21.77 -6.27
N PRO A 186 19.15 -22.68 -6.10
CA PRO A 186 17.98 -22.42 -5.28
C PRO A 186 18.38 -22.36 -3.80
N ALA A 187 17.73 -21.48 -3.07
CA ALA A 187 17.81 -21.36 -1.63
C ALA A 187 16.44 -21.04 -1.05
N THR A 188 16.13 -21.60 0.10
CA THR A 188 14.94 -21.30 0.89
C THR A 188 15.34 -20.46 2.08
N VAL A 189 14.63 -19.37 2.33
CA VAL A 189 14.87 -18.52 3.50
C VAL A 189 13.91 -18.87 4.64
N GLU A 190 14.19 -18.36 5.85
CA GLU A 190 13.44 -18.60 7.08
C GLU A 190 11.92 -18.39 7.01
N THR A 191 11.44 -17.61 6.03
CA THR A 191 10.01 -17.40 5.76
C THR A 191 9.39 -18.47 4.87
N GLY A 192 10.19 -19.46 4.39
CA GLY A 192 9.78 -20.47 3.41
C GLY A 192 9.75 -19.96 1.98
N TYR A 193 10.22 -18.74 1.71
CA TYR A 193 10.33 -18.23 0.34
C TYR A 193 11.55 -18.80 -0.37
N GLU A 194 11.35 -19.26 -1.61
CA GLU A 194 12.41 -19.80 -2.46
C GLU A 194 12.87 -18.76 -3.47
N LEU A 195 14.19 -18.58 -3.59
CA LEU A 195 14.80 -17.69 -4.57
C LEU A 195 16.16 -18.24 -5.06
N ASN A 196 16.63 -17.68 -6.16
CA ASN A 196 17.96 -18.01 -6.68
C ASN A 196 19.04 -17.14 -6.06
N VAL A 197 20.10 -17.77 -5.56
CA VAL A 197 21.24 -17.11 -4.97
C VAL A 197 22.56 -17.53 -5.65
N PRO A 198 23.63 -16.72 -5.57
CA PRO A 198 24.95 -17.11 -6.05
C PRO A 198 25.47 -18.38 -5.36
N LEU A 199 26.34 -19.16 -6.03
CA LEU A 199 26.87 -20.42 -5.53
C LEU A 199 27.61 -20.34 -4.20
N PHE A 200 28.15 -19.17 -3.84
CA PHE A 200 28.92 -18.96 -2.61
C PHE A 200 28.06 -18.75 -1.35
N ILE A 201 26.75 -18.61 -1.50
CA ILE A 201 25.81 -18.48 -0.38
C ILE A 201 25.62 -19.87 0.25
N ASN A 202 25.68 -19.90 1.60
CA ASN A 202 25.52 -21.14 2.38
C ASN A 202 24.32 -21.03 3.33
N GLU A 203 23.93 -22.15 3.91
CA GLU A 203 22.97 -22.18 5.02
C GLU A 203 23.44 -21.29 6.18
N ASN A 204 22.50 -20.64 6.84
CA ASN A 204 22.69 -19.65 7.89
C ASN A 204 23.35 -18.34 7.43
N ASP A 205 23.59 -18.13 6.12
CA ASP A 205 23.97 -16.82 5.64
C ASP A 205 22.78 -15.86 5.67
N LYS A 206 23.06 -14.61 6.04
CA LYS A 206 22.08 -13.53 5.91
C LYS A 206 22.16 -12.92 4.53
N ILE A 207 21.03 -12.88 3.85
CA ILE A 207 20.94 -12.30 2.51
C ILE A 207 19.95 -11.14 2.47
N LYS A 208 20.28 -10.13 1.68
CA LYS A 208 19.42 -8.99 1.39
C LYS A 208 18.65 -9.26 0.11
N ILE A 209 17.35 -9.12 0.18
CA ILE A 209 16.41 -9.40 -0.91
C ILE A 209 15.65 -8.12 -1.25
N ASP A 210 15.48 -7.81 -2.53
CA ASP A 210 14.59 -6.75 -2.99
C ASP A 210 13.13 -7.25 -2.93
N THR A 211 12.30 -6.60 -2.14
CA THR A 211 10.91 -7.02 -1.90
C THR A 211 9.98 -6.84 -3.11
N ARG A 212 10.38 -6.07 -4.13
CA ARG A 212 9.61 -5.82 -5.34
C ARG A 212 9.85 -6.87 -6.40
N SER A 213 11.13 -7.19 -6.66
CA SER A 213 11.52 -8.21 -7.64
C SER A 213 11.57 -9.61 -7.03
N GLY A 214 11.79 -9.73 -5.73
CA GLY A 214 12.03 -11.01 -5.04
C GLY A 214 13.44 -11.55 -5.26
N GLU A 215 14.36 -10.74 -5.77
CA GLU A 215 15.69 -11.17 -6.15
C GLU A 215 16.71 -10.91 -5.04
N TYR A 216 17.73 -11.77 -5.02
CA TYR A 216 18.92 -11.58 -4.20
C TYR A 216 19.66 -10.29 -4.60
N VAL A 217 20.04 -9.49 -3.63
CA VAL A 217 20.82 -8.26 -3.83
C VAL A 217 22.27 -8.48 -3.41
N GLU A 218 22.48 -8.81 -2.15
CA GLU A 218 23.81 -8.99 -1.57
C GLU A 218 23.76 -9.87 -0.31
N ARG A 219 24.92 -10.39 0.08
CA ARG A 219 25.09 -11.05 1.38
C ARG A 219 25.20 -9.96 2.46
N ALA A 220 24.33 -10.00 3.45
CA ALA A 220 24.40 -9.10 4.59
C ALA A 220 25.56 -9.47 5.49
N LYS A 221 26.25 -8.45 6.03
CA LYS A 221 27.31 -8.70 7.03
C LYS A 221 26.66 -9.13 8.34
N ASN A 222 27.19 -10.19 8.94
CA ASN A 222 26.85 -10.52 10.32
C ASN A 222 27.49 -9.44 11.22
N ASN A 223 26.66 -8.55 11.77
CA ASN A 223 27.10 -7.68 12.85
C ASN A 223 27.02 -8.44 14.17
#